data_690edf4833dba73f0b1cdf3caff08d96
#
_entry.id   690edf4833dba73f0b1cdf3caff08d96
#
_cell.length_a   1.000
_cell.length_b   1.000
_cell.length_c   1.000
_cell.angle_alpha   90.00
_cell.angle_beta   90.00
_cell.angle_gamma   90.00
#
_symmetry.space_group_name_H-M   'P 1'
#
loop_
_entity.id
_entity.type
_entity.pdbx_description
1 polymer ?
#
loop_
_entity_poly.entity_id
_entity_poly.type
_entity_poly.pdbx_seq_one_letter_code
_entity_poly.pdbx_strand_id
1 'polypeptide(L)'
;MCRIKQFLLLFLVGVMPVSAQNVMQKGKVEDMVSLIKLSERLAEAKVKKALKSDKNNTDMIANIGQAYLQAGKVEEAEKYFWMAQHCHRISTKALNLGGDIALEKRNVDSALYYYKRAMYFDRHDPDGYYNYAMLMKSKDLDDAIAKLKYLQAVRPDLPVSEKIAELYYGSSDYQAAVAQYEKTPVEKMSEDELTHYAQAVLLSGDYSKTLQVAEKGHERFPQNTDFMRLMMYCYTDKENYEEALKSAQALLDNVTDTAKIRYSDYLYYGYALNGLGRTQEAIGKFDLAKAKAKNVPGIDRDISDAYNKIGDYDDAIKYMRLYLASIKDEDYDRTTDMYNLGMMYFRKATGEKSDSLSDAEKTEALKQADIAFGEVARLRPDSYIGYYWRAKANALMDPQYTRGLSKPYYTKALELLEQSDGEKSYMIECNKQISYYYYVKKVMPEAVKYARKILALDPEDSYAKQLLSIAGAK
;
A
#
# COMPACT_ATOMS: atom_id res chain seq x y z
N MET A 1 -12.09 1.83 1.65
CA MET A 1 -11.50 2.42 0.42
C MET A 1 -10.14 3.13 0.60
N CYS A 2 -9.51 3.15 1.78
CA CYS A 2 -8.29 3.93 2.01
C CYS A 2 -7.06 3.13 2.49
N ARG A 3 -7.15 1.78 2.58
CA ARG A 3 -6.06 0.96 3.16
C ARG A 3 -4.83 0.80 2.25
N ILE A 4 -4.99 0.82 0.93
CA ILE A 4 -3.87 0.59 -0.02
C ILE A 4 -2.99 1.82 -0.21
N LYS A 5 -3.51 3.04 -0.12
CA LYS A 5 -2.72 4.27 -0.35
C LYS A 5 -1.61 4.52 0.69
N GLN A 6 -1.75 4.05 1.92
CA GLN A 6 -0.74 4.25 2.97
C GLN A 6 0.46 3.31 2.89
N PHE A 7 0.35 2.17 2.18
CA PHE A 7 1.40 1.14 2.15
C PHE A 7 2.35 1.21 0.95
N LEU A 8 2.05 2.03 -0.05
CA LEU A 8 2.76 2.04 -1.34
C LEU A 8 4.01 2.95 -1.38
N LEU A 9 4.26 3.74 -0.35
CA LEU A 9 5.43 4.65 -0.29
C LEU A 9 6.79 3.95 -0.10
N LEU A 10 6.82 2.62 0.08
CA LEU A 10 8.05 1.83 0.32
C LEU A 10 8.58 1.11 -0.94
N PHE A 11 8.03 1.36 -2.13
CA PHE A 11 8.45 0.71 -3.38
C PHE A 11 9.66 1.35 -4.08
N LEU A 12 10.22 2.42 -3.54
CA LEU A 12 11.37 3.10 -4.11
C LEU A 12 12.68 2.52 -3.52
N VAL A 13 13.30 1.58 -4.16
CA VAL A 13 14.74 1.47 -4.46
C VAL A 13 15.02 0.11 -5.13
N GLY A 14 15.18 0.13 -6.42
CA GLY A 14 15.71 -0.95 -7.22
C GLY A 14 16.02 -0.42 -8.61
N VAL A 15 16.92 0.58 -8.71
CA VAL A 15 17.37 1.08 -10.01
C VAL A 15 18.34 0.08 -10.58
N MET A 16 17.88 -0.79 -11.47
CA MET A 16 18.78 -1.50 -12.38
C MET A 16 19.03 -0.65 -13.62
N PRO A 17 20.28 -0.52 -14.11
CA PRO A 17 20.57 0.19 -15.34
C PRO A 17 20.03 -0.63 -16.54
N VAL A 18 18.97 -0.13 -17.16
CA VAL A 18 18.50 -0.71 -18.43
C VAL A 18 19.32 -0.11 -19.55
N SER A 19 20.25 -0.87 -20.08
CA SER A 19 20.90 -0.54 -21.34
C SER A 19 20.03 -0.99 -22.52
N ALA A 20 19.38 -0.05 -23.19
CA ALA A 20 18.64 -0.31 -24.42
C ALA A 20 19.66 -0.60 -25.55
N GLN A 21 19.80 -1.84 -25.93
CA GLN A 21 20.65 -2.25 -27.04
C GLN A 21 19.85 -2.96 -28.15
N ASN A 22 20.15 -2.61 -29.39
CA ASN A 22 19.53 -3.15 -30.61
C ASN A 22 19.78 -4.67 -30.72
N VAL A 23 18.75 -5.48 -30.82
CA VAL A 23 18.74 -6.95 -30.71
C VAL A 23 19.67 -7.65 -31.73
N MET A 24 19.92 -7.09 -32.91
CA MET A 24 20.78 -7.73 -33.94
C MET A 24 22.29 -7.53 -33.77
N GLN A 25 22.74 -6.55 -32.97
CA GLN A 25 24.17 -6.32 -32.73
C GLN A 25 24.60 -6.69 -31.31
N LYS A 26 23.65 -6.88 -30.42
CA LYS A 26 23.84 -7.23 -29.02
C LYS A 26 24.68 -8.50 -28.84
N GLY A 27 24.39 -9.56 -29.57
CA GLY A 27 25.11 -10.83 -29.46
C GLY A 27 26.63 -10.73 -29.74
N LYS A 28 27.06 -9.84 -30.68
CA LYS A 28 28.47 -9.69 -30.99
C LYS A 28 29.28 -8.94 -29.93
N VAL A 29 28.68 -7.97 -29.27
CA VAL A 29 29.28 -7.23 -28.15
C VAL A 29 29.33 -8.13 -26.92
N GLU A 30 28.25 -8.81 -26.59
CA GLU A 30 28.13 -9.73 -25.46
C GLU A 30 29.14 -10.91 -25.55
N ASP A 31 29.27 -11.49 -26.75
CA ASP A 31 30.30 -12.51 -27.02
C ASP A 31 31.71 -11.99 -26.76
N MET A 32 31.96 -10.73 -27.12
CA MET A 32 33.27 -10.10 -26.88
C MET A 32 33.46 -9.80 -25.40
N VAL A 33 32.46 -9.32 -24.68
CA VAL A 33 32.50 -9.10 -23.22
C VAL A 33 32.82 -10.41 -22.51
N SER A 34 32.12 -11.49 -22.88
CA SER A 34 32.37 -12.82 -22.31
C SER A 34 33.80 -13.29 -22.57
N LEU A 35 34.31 -13.05 -23.78
CA LEU A 35 35.68 -13.41 -24.14
C LEU A 35 36.73 -12.57 -23.38
N ILE A 36 36.49 -11.27 -23.19
CA ILE A 36 37.36 -10.39 -22.41
C ILE A 36 37.45 -10.87 -20.97
N LYS A 37 36.29 -11.21 -20.37
CA LYS A 37 36.23 -11.71 -18.99
C LYS A 37 36.92 -13.09 -18.82
N LEU A 38 36.81 -13.94 -19.85
CA LEU A 38 37.41 -15.29 -19.83
C LEU A 38 38.92 -15.28 -20.07
N SER A 39 39.38 -14.52 -21.08
CA SER A 39 40.78 -14.44 -21.46
C SER A 39 41.07 -13.19 -22.29
N GLU A 40 41.70 -12.22 -21.66
CA GLU A 40 42.13 -10.98 -22.30
C GLU A 40 43.00 -11.22 -23.52
N ARG A 41 43.93 -12.16 -23.44
CA ARG A 41 44.82 -12.52 -24.55
C ARG A 41 44.08 -13.04 -25.80
N LEU A 42 43.02 -13.83 -25.61
CA LEU A 42 42.19 -14.32 -26.73
C LEU A 42 41.34 -13.18 -27.31
N ALA A 43 40.82 -12.29 -26.45
CA ALA A 43 40.09 -11.12 -26.88
C ALA A 43 40.96 -10.18 -27.73
N GLU A 44 42.16 -9.85 -27.26
CA GLU A 44 43.13 -9.05 -28.02
C GLU A 44 43.51 -9.66 -29.37
N ALA A 45 43.73 -10.98 -29.44
CA ALA A 45 44.01 -11.66 -30.70
C ALA A 45 42.83 -11.55 -31.69
N LYS A 46 41.57 -11.66 -31.20
CA LYS A 46 40.37 -11.51 -32.00
C LYS A 46 40.19 -10.07 -32.48
N VAL A 47 40.40 -9.08 -31.60
CA VAL A 47 40.38 -7.66 -31.92
C VAL A 47 41.45 -7.31 -32.96
N LYS A 48 42.67 -7.77 -32.79
CA LYS A 48 43.79 -7.55 -33.75
C LYS A 48 43.46 -8.14 -35.13
N LYS A 49 42.80 -9.29 -35.19
CA LYS A 49 42.33 -9.88 -36.44
C LYS A 49 41.23 -9.05 -37.10
N ALA A 50 40.26 -8.54 -36.31
CA ALA A 50 39.17 -7.68 -36.81
C ALA A 50 39.73 -6.36 -37.38
N LEU A 51 40.60 -5.69 -36.64
CA LEU A 51 41.24 -4.44 -37.09
C LEU A 51 42.16 -4.62 -38.32
N LYS A 52 42.73 -5.81 -38.52
CA LYS A 52 43.48 -6.14 -39.73
C LYS A 52 42.54 -6.21 -40.96
N SER A 53 41.34 -6.71 -40.79
CA SER A 53 40.36 -6.84 -41.90
C SER A 53 39.76 -5.52 -42.32
N ASP A 54 39.47 -4.61 -41.38
CA ASP A 54 38.90 -3.30 -41.63
C ASP A 54 39.28 -2.28 -40.53
N LYS A 55 40.47 -1.67 -40.70
CA LYS A 55 41.03 -0.73 -39.73
C LYS A 55 40.30 0.61 -39.61
N ASN A 56 39.45 0.94 -40.57
CA ASN A 56 38.74 2.21 -40.63
C ASN A 56 37.22 2.07 -40.34
N ASN A 57 36.79 0.86 -39.93
CA ASN A 57 35.39 0.64 -39.56
C ASN A 57 35.09 1.22 -38.18
N THR A 58 34.64 2.45 -38.18
CA THR A 58 34.39 3.22 -36.97
C THR A 58 33.38 2.53 -36.04
N ASP A 59 32.34 1.94 -36.60
CA ASP A 59 31.30 1.25 -35.83
C ASP A 59 31.83 -0.03 -35.18
N MET A 60 32.69 -0.78 -35.87
CA MET A 60 33.33 -1.95 -35.33
C MET A 60 34.28 -1.55 -34.17
N ILE A 61 35.07 -0.51 -34.37
CA ILE A 61 36.01 0.00 -33.33
C ILE A 61 35.23 0.45 -32.10
N ALA A 62 34.12 1.18 -32.30
CA ALA A 62 33.25 1.60 -31.21
C ALA A 62 32.63 0.43 -30.45
N ASN A 63 32.15 -0.62 -31.16
CA ASN A 63 31.62 -1.83 -30.53
C ASN A 63 32.71 -2.61 -29.72
N ILE A 64 33.95 -2.61 -30.20
CA ILE A 64 35.08 -3.17 -29.42
C ILE A 64 35.27 -2.36 -28.13
N GLY A 65 35.29 -1.03 -28.23
CA GLY A 65 35.39 -0.14 -27.06
C GLY A 65 34.24 -0.36 -26.08
N GLN A 66 33.02 -0.52 -26.59
CA GLN A 66 31.85 -0.81 -25.77
C GLN A 66 31.96 -2.14 -25.02
N ALA A 67 32.52 -3.19 -25.67
CA ALA A 67 32.73 -4.47 -25.02
C ALA A 67 33.77 -4.37 -23.87
N TYR A 68 34.84 -3.61 -24.07
CA TYR A 68 35.82 -3.35 -23.01
C TYR A 68 35.21 -2.56 -21.86
N LEU A 69 34.41 -1.54 -22.16
CA LEU A 69 33.71 -0.75 -21.14
C LEU A 69 32.79 -1.63 -20.29
N GLN A 70 31.97 -2.46 -20.92
CA GLN A 70 31.05 -3.40 -20.24
C GLN A 70 31.79 -4.49 -19.46
N ALA A 71 33.03 -4.79 -19.82
CA ALA A 71 33.92 -5.67 -19.05
C ALA A 71 34.63 -4.95 -17.88
N GLY A 72 34.36 -3.66 -17.65
CA GLY A 72 34.98 -2.84 -16.61
C GLY A 72 36.37 -2.32 -16.94
N LYS A 73 36.77 -2.41 -18.22
CA LYS A 73 38.09 -1.99 -18.73
C LYS A 73 38.02 -0.61 -19.38
N VAL A 74 37.90 0.42 -18.54
CA VAL A 74 37.63 1.81 -18.99
C VAL A 74 38.77 2.39 -19.83
N GLU A 75 40.01 2.11 -19.46
CA GLU A 75 41.18 2.62 -20.16
C GLU A 75 41.31 2.05 -21.59
N GLU A 76 41.05 0.76 -21.73
CA GLU A 76 41.02 0.08 -23.02
C GLU A 76 39.86 0.59 -23.87
N ALA A 77 38.68 0.78 -23.28
CA ALA A 77 37.51 1.38 -23.95
C ALA A 77 37.85 2.76 -24.49
N GLU A 78 38.50 3.61 -23.69
CA GLU A 78 38.94 4.93 -24.09
C GLU A 78 39.94 4.92 -25.26
N LYS A 79 40.86 3.99 -25.29
CA LYS A 79 41.78 3.77 -26.43
C LYS A 79 41.01 3.55 -27.72
N TYR A 80 39.99 2.68 -27.70
CA TYR A 80 39.16 2.42 -28.88
C TYR A 80 38.26 3.56 -29.23
N PHE A 81 37.77 4.31 -28.26
CA PHE A 81 37.01 5.55 -28.47
C PHE A 81 37.90 6.55 -29.27
N TRP A 82 39.10 6.84 -28.84
CA TRP A 82 39.99 7.74 -29.56
C TRP A 82 40.38 7.21 -30.93
N MET A 83 40.59 5.88 -31.07
CA MET A 83 40.82 5.28 -32.38
C MET A 83 39.63 5.52 -33.33
N ALA A 84 38.39 5.36 -32.86
CA ALA A 84 37.20 5.62 -33.65
C ALA A 84 37.07 7.12 -34.00
N GLN A 85 37.42 8.04 -33.10
CA GLN A 85 37.40 9.50 -33.37
C GLN A 85 38.41 9.94 -34.43
N HIS A 86 39.48 9.21 -34.62
CA HIS A 86 40.47 9.52 -35.64
C HIS A 86 40.14 8.91 -37.02
N CYS A 87 39.07 8.14 -37.16
CA CYS A 87 38.58 7.70 -38.45
C CYS A 87 37.90 8.84 -39.23
N HIS A 88 37.92 8.79 -40.54
CA HIS A 88 37.40 9.83 -41.40
C HIS A 88 35.88 10.01 -41.30
N ARG A 89 35.14 9.01 -40.82
CA ARG A 89 33.69 9.02 -40.67
C ARG A 89 33.28 9.13 -39.20
N ILE A 90 32.41 10.11 -38.94
CA ILE A 90 31.80 10.23 -37.61
C ILE A 90 30.80 9.08 -37.43
N SER A 91 30.89 8.40 -36.31
CA SER A 91 29.99 7.32 -35.90
C SER A 91 29.22 7.73 -34.65
N THR A 92 27.90 7.61 -34.67
CA THR A 92 27.06 7.85 -33.48
C THR A 92 27.37 6.83 -32.39
N LYS A 93 27.73 5.59 -32.75
CA LYS A 93 28.19 4.58 -31.79
C LYS A 93 29.46 4.99 -31.06
N ALA A 94 30.41 5.61 -31.79
CA ALA A 94 31.62 6.12 -31.16
C ALA A 94 31.31 7.31 -30.24
N LEU A 95 30.35 8.17 -30.62
CA LEU A 95 29.91 9.28 -29.75
C LEU A 95 29.17 8.74 -28.51
N ASN A 96 28.27 7.76 -28.66
CA ASN A 96 27.61 7.14 -27.54
C ASN A 96 28.61 6.44 -26.59
N LEU A 97 29.62 5.72 -27.13
CA LEU A 97 30.71 5.17 -26.33
C LEU A 97 31.46 6.27 -25.54
N GLY A 98 31.72 7.41 -26.16
CA GLY A 98 32.35 8.56 -25.47
C GLY A 98 31.51 9.08 -24.32
N GLY A 99 30.19 9.10 -24.50
CA GLY A 99 29.21 9.43 -23.44
C GLY A 99 29.24 8.41 -22.30
N ASP A 100 29.21 7.12 -22.63
CA ASP A 100 29.23 6.02 -21.65
C ASP A 100 30.55 6.02 -20.84
N ILE A 101 31.69 6.24 -21.49
CA ILE A 101 33.00 6.39 -20.81
C ILE A 101 32.99 7.62 -19.87
N ALA A 102 32.42 8.73 -20.32
CA ALA A 102 32.32 9.92 -19.49
C ALA A 102 31.47 9.67 -18.21
N LEU A 103 30.41 8.84 -18.32
CA LEU A 103 29.61 8.43 -17.17
C LEU A 103 30.39 7.56 -16.19
N GLU A 104 31.15 6.59 -16.66
CA GLU A 104 32.01 5.77 -15.80
C GLU A 104 33.04 6.64 -15.05
N LYS A 105 33.48 7.72 -15.69
CA LYS A 105 34.35 8.75 -15.08
C LYS A 105 33.60 9.79 -14.26
N ARG A 106 32.28 9.62 -14.06
CA ARG A 106 31.39 10.53 -13.34
C ARG A 106 31.36 11.97 -13.91
N ASN A 107 31.63 12.12 -15.19
CA ASN A 107 31.58 13.42 -15.90
C ASN A 107 30.28 13.50 -16.71
N VAL A 108 29.22 13.94 -16.05
CA VAL A 108 27.86 14.05 -16.63
C VAL A 108 27.82 15.06 -17.79
N ASP A 109 28.53 16.17 -17.67
CA ASP A 109 28.51 17.21 -18.70
C ASP A 109 29.16 16.74 -20.01
N SER A 110 30.26 16.02 -19.92
CA SER A 110 30.89 15.37 -21.08
C SER A 110 30.00 14.30 -21.68
N ALA A 111 29.29 13.51 -20.85
CA ALA A 111 28.35 12.52 -21.33
C ALA A 111 27.22 13.15 -22.12
N LEU A 112 26.57 14.18 -21.57
CA LEU A 112 25.53 14.96 -22.27
C LEU A 112 26.03 15.58 -23.56
N TYR A 113 27.25 16.10 -23.58
CA TYR A 113 27.87 16.63 -24.81
C TYR A 113 27.94 15.56 -25.91
N TYR A 114 28.44 14.37 -25.60
CA TYR A 114 28.58 13.29 -26.58
C TYR A 114 27.21 12.77 -27.05
N TYR A 115 26.25 12.57 -26.19
CA TYR A 115 24.89 12.13 -26.58
C TYR A 115 24.18 13.16 -27.43
N LYS A 116 24.29 14.47 -27.12
CA LYS A 116 23.77 15.55 -27.95
C LYS A 116 24.39 15.54 -29.34
N ARG A 117 25.69 15.28 -29.42
CA ARG A 117 26.38 15.14 -30.74
C ARG A 117 25.90 13.92 -31.49
N ALA A 118 25.67 12.78 -30.84
CA ALA A 118 25.13 11.58 -31.48
C ALA A 118 23.76 11.88 -32.11
N MET A 119 22.84 12.48 -31.35
CA MET A 119 21.52 12.91 -31.85
C MET A 119 21.60 13.94 -33.00
N TYR A 120 22.61 14.79 -33.02
CA TYR A 120 22.82 15.78 -34.07
C TYR A 120 23.28 15.15 -35.39
N PHE A 121 24.22 14.17 -35.29
CA PHE A 121 24.78 13.51 -36.49
C PHE A 121 23.86 12.46 -37.09
N ASP A 122 23.08 11.77 -36.28
CA ASP A 122 22.03 10.86 -36.76
C ASP A 122 20.76 10.98 -35.91
N ARG A 123 19.74 11.60 -36.51
CA ARG A 123 18.42 11.81 -35.87
C ARG A 123 17.60 10.51 -35.74
N HIS A 124 18.06 9.41 -36.35
CA HIS A 124 17.38 8.13 -36.34
C HIS A 124 18.05 7.10 -35.40
N ASP A 125 19.26 7.42 -34.89
CA ASP A 125 19.95 6.56 -33.93
C ASP A 125 19.34 6.69 -32.52
N PRO A 126 18.70 5.63 -31.98
CA PRO A 126 17.98 5.72 -30.71
C PRO A 126 18.88 5.86 -29.47
N ASP A 127 20.12 5.34 -29.53
CA ASP A 127 21.00 5.21 -28.36
C ASP A 127 21.30 6.57 -27.74
N GLY A 128 21.60 7.58 -28.56
CA GLY A 128 21.84 8.95 -28.10
C GLY A 128 20.64 9.56 -27.38
N TYR A 129 19.43 9.30 -27.87
CA TYR A 129 18.19 9.79 -27.24
C TYR A 129 17.90 9.07 -25.93
N TYR A 130 18.03 7.75 -25.90
CA TYR A 130 17.76 6.96 -24.69
C TYR A 130 18.75 7.33 -23.57
N ASN A 131 20.05 7.38 -23.89
CA ASN A 131 21.08 7.72 -22.92
C ASN A 131 20.94 9.16 -22.42
N TYR A 132 20.65 10.10 -23.33
CA TYR A 132 20.36 11.49 -22.95
C TYR A 132 19.17 11.58 -22.01
N ALA A 133 18.05 10.94 -22.35
CA ALA A 133 16.83 10.97 -21.55
C ALA A 133 17.04 10.39 -20.17
N MET A 134 17.80 9.29 -20.05
CA MET A 134 18.13 8.69 -18.77
C MET A 134 18.97 9.60 -17.87
N LEU A 135 19.87 10.43 -18.43
CA LEU A 135 20.62 11.40 -17.64
C LEU A 135 19.79 12.62 -17.24
N MET A 136 18.89 13.04 -18.13
CA MET A 136 18.08 14.24 -17.91
C MET A 136 16.87 13.98 -17.01
N LYS A 137 16.43 12.73 -16.81
CA LYS A 137 15.19 12.40 -16.08
C LYS A 137 15.05 13.04 -14.70
N SER A 138 16.16 13.27 -14.00
CA SER A 138 16.17 13.90 -12.67
C SER A 138 16.50 15.39 -12.69
N LYS A 139 16.98 15.92 -13.84
CA LYS A 139 17.35 17.34 -14.00
C LYS A 139 16.27 18.12 -14.74
N ASP A 140 15.77 17.56 -15.83
CA ASP A 140 14.77 18.16 -16.72
C ASP A 140 13.99 17.04 -17.41
N LEU A 141 12.93 16.60 -16.76
CA LEU A 141 12.09 15.51 -17.26
C LEU A 141 11.38 15.88 -18.55
N ASP A 142 10.96 17.15 -18.67
CA ASP A 142 10.22 17.64 -19.84
C ASP A 142 11.11 17.62 -21.08
N ASP A 143 12.37 18.06 -20.99
CA ASP A 143 13.33 17.98 -22.11
C ASP A 143 13.65 16.51 -22.44
N ALA A 144 13.84 15.63 -21.44
CA ALA A 144 14.04 14.21 -21.67
C ALA A 144 12.90 13.60 -22.49
N ILE A 145 11.66 13.87 -22.07
CA ILE A 145 10.45 13.39 -22.76
C ILE A 145 10.32 14.01 -24.14
N ALA A 146 10.61 15.30 -24.29
CA ALA A 146 10.57 15.98 -25.60
C ALA A 146 11.53 15.35 -26.61
N LYS A 147 12.74 14.97 -26.19
CA LYS A 147 13.69 14.24 -27.05
C LYS A 147 13.22 12.88 -27.44
N LEU A 148 12.62 12.12 -26.51
CA LEU A 148 12.03 10.81 -26.85
C LEU A 148 10.82 10.94 -27.75
N LYS A 149 9.93 11.92 -27.55
CA LYS A 149 8.80 12.19 -28.46
C LYS A 149 9.28 12.53 -29.88
N TYR A 150 10.38 13.30 -30.00
CA TYR A 150 10.99 13.54 -31.29
C TYR A 150 11.49 12.25 -31.94
N LEU A 151 12.20 11.39 -31.20
CA LEU A 151 12.61 10.07 -31.68
C LEU A 151 11.40 9.23 -32.12
N GLN A 152 10.33 9.20 -31.34
CA GLN A 152 9.09 8.47 -31.66
C GLN A 152 8.48 8.94 -33.00
N ALA A 153 8.54 10.24 -33.28
CA ALA A 153 8.03 10.79 -34.53
C ALA A 153 8.86 10.39 -35.75
N VAL A 154 10.19 10.30 -35.63
CA VAL A 154 11.09 9.92 -36.74
C VAL A 154 11.35 8.43 -36.83
N ARG A 155 11.09 7.67 -35.75
CA ARG A 155 11.25 6.20 -35.68
C ARG A 155 10.03 5.57 -35.00
N PRO A 156 8.85 5.60 -35.65
CA PRO A 156 7.64 5.00 -35.13
C PRO A 156 7.69 3.46 -34.99
N ASP A 157 8.70 2.84 -35.59
CA ASP A 157 9.00 1.41 -35.50
C ASP A 157 9.65 0.99 -34.19
N LEU A 158 10.14 1.95 -33.38
CA LEU A 158 10.79 1.66 -32.10
C LEU A 158 9.82 1.76 -30.92
N PRO A 159 10.06 0.98 -29.85
CA PRO A 159 9.25 0.98 -28.63
C PRO A 159 9.58 2.21 -27.74
N VAL A 160 9.38 3.42 -28.27
CA VAL A 160 9.73 4.65 -27.56
C VAL A 160 8.67 5.00 -26.51
N SER A 161 7.42 4.56 -26.70
CA SER A 161 6.33 4.79 -25.75
C SER A 161 6.67 4.19 -24.38
N GLU A 162 7.24 3.00 -24.35
CA GLU A 162 7.64 2.30 -23.13
C GLU A 162 8.74 3.07 -22.41
N LYS A 163 9.69 3.65 -23.14
CA LYS A 163 10.76 4.49 -22.55
C LYS A 163 10.22 5.79 -21.96
N ILE A 164 9.25 6.41 -22.60
CA ILE A 164 8.53 7.56 -22.04
C ILE A 164 7.74 7.15 -20.81
N ALA A 165 7.08 5.99 -20.85
CA ALA A 165 6.33 5.45 -19.71
C ALA A 165 7.23 5.20 -18.49
N GLU A 166 8.44 4.63 -18.70
CA GLU A 166 9.42 4.43 -17.63
C GLU A 166 9.86 5.75 -16.97
N LEU A 167 10.01 6.84 -17.76
CA LEU A 167 10.33 8.16 -17.22
C LEU A 167 9.19 8.70 -16.34
N TYR A 168 7.95 8.61 -16.81
CA TYR A 168 6.77 9.01 -16.04
C TYR A 168 6.60 8.16 -14.78
N TYR A 169 6.79 6.84 -14.89
CA TYR A 169 6.74 5.92 -13.75
C TYR A 169 7.78 6.30 -12.68
N GLY A 170 9.02 6.56 -13.11
CA GLY A 170 10.11 6.98 -12.21
C GLY A 170 9.91 8.35 -11.58
N SER A 171 9.11 9.23 -12.18
CA SER A 171 8.72 10.53 -11.61
C SER A 171 7.43 10.49 -10.79
N SER A 172 6.85 9.31 -10.61
CA SER A 172 5.57 9.09 -9.90
C SER A 172 4.34 9.70 -10.61
N ASP A 173 4.45 10.06 -11.88
CA ASP A 173 3.31 10.41 -12.71
C ASP A 173 2.72 9.13 -13.34
N TYR A 174 2.02 8.37 -12.49
CA TYR A 174 1.51 7.04 -12.87
C TYR A 174 0.42 7.12 -13.94
N GLN A 175 -0.39 8.18 -13.96
CA GLN A 175 -1.41 8.36 -14.99
C GLN A 175 -0.79 8.58 -16.36
N ALA A 176 0.24 9.43 -16.46
CA ALA A 176 0.96 9.62 -17.70
C ALA A 176 1.72 8.35 -18.12
N ALA A 177 2.31 7.60 -17.18
CA ALA A 177 2.95 6.32 -17.45
C ALA A 177 1.96 5.32 -18.06
N VAL A 178 0.78 5.13 -17.45
CA VAL A 178 -0.29 4.27 -17.96
C VAL A 178 -0.67 4.64 -19.38
N ALA A 179 -0.90 5.93 -19.65
CA ALA A 179 -1.28 6.41 -20.98
C ALA A 179 -0.21 6.15 -22.07
N GLN A 180 1.06 5.99 -21.67
CA GLN A 180 2.12 5.61 -22.61
C GLN A 180 2.21 4.09 -22.79
N TYR A 181 2.12 3.30 -21.72
CA TYR A 181 2.12 1.84 -21.80
C TYR A 181 0.96 1.32 -22.65
N GLU A 182 -0.23 1.95 -22.58
CA GLU A 182 -1.41 1.58 -23.37
C GLU A 182 -1.22 1.66 -24.90
N LYS A 183 -0.18 2.35 -25.36
CA LYS A 183 0.14 2.43 -26.78
C LYS A 183 0.79 1.15 -27.32
N THR A 184 1.25 0.29 -26.43
CA THR A 184 1.91 -0.97 -26.75
C THR A 184 1.06 -2.16 -26.31
N PRO A 185 0.79 -3.12 -27.20
CA PRO A 185 0.11 -4.36 -26.81
C PRO A 185 0.89 -5.10 -25.73
N VAL A 186 0.20 -5.59 -24.71
CA VAL A 186 0.81 -6.28 -23.55
C VAL A 186 1.61 -7.53 -23.97
N GLU A 187 1.27 -8.14 -25.10
CA GLU A 187 1.98 -9.28 -25.67
C GLU A 187 3.39 -8.94 -26.18
N LYS A 188 3.65 -7.67 -26.44
CA LYS A 188 4.96 -7.18 -26.93
C LYS A 188 5.84 -6.64 -25.81
N MET A 189 5.27 -6.35 -24.64
CA MET A 189 6.02 -5.83 -23.50
C MET A 189 6.97 -6.89 -22.95
N SER A 190 8.15 -6.47 -22.51
CA SER A 190 9.04 -7.29 -21.68
C SER A 190 8.42 -7.54 -20.30
N GLU A 191 9.02 -8.44 -19.54
CA GLU A 191 8.59 -8.73 -18.16
C GLU A 191 8.64 -7.49 -17.28
N ASP A 192 9.73 -6.72 -17.33
CA ASP A 192 9.91 -5.49 -16.54
C ASP A 192 8.89 -4.41 -16.94
N GLU A 193 8.69 -4.18 -18.25
CA GLU A 193 7.72 -3.20 -18.74
C GLU A 193 6.31 -3.54 -18.32
N LEU A 194 5.91 -4.81 -18.43
CA LEU A 194 4.58 -5.26 -18.03
C LEU A 194 4.38 -5.17 -16.51
N THR A 195 5.43 -5.45 -15.73
CA THR A 195 5.44 -5.29 -14.28
C THR A 195 5.26 -3.83 -13.88
N HIS A 196 6.04 -2.91 -14.49
CA HIS A 196 5.92 -1.47 -14.24
C HIS A 196 4.55 -0.93 -14.68
N TYR A 197 4.02 -1.42 -15.81
CA TYR A 197 2.68 -1.06 -16.26
C TYR A 197 1.62 -1.46 -15.24
N ALA A 198 1.62 -2.72 -14.78
CA ALA A 198 0.67 -3.19 -13.78
C ALA A 198 0.77 -2.40 -12.46
N GLN A 199 1.99 -2.08 -12.03
CA GLN A 199 2.25 -1.25 -10.85
C GLN A 199 1.78 0.20 -11.05
N ALA A 200 2.02 0.79 -12.24
CA ALA A 200 1.54 2.14 -12.55
C ALA A 200 0.01 2.23 -12.50
N VAL A 201 -0.68 1.22 -13.06
CA VAL A 201 -2.14 1.14 -13.01
C VAL A 201 -2.64 1.03 -11.56
N LEU A 202 -2.01 0.20 -10.72
CA LEU A 202 -2.34 0.12 -9.29
C LEU A 202 -2.18 1.48 -8.60
N LEU A 203 -1.05 2.14 -8.84
CA LEU A 203 -0.70 3.43 -8.23
C LEU A 203 -1.59 4.58 -8.72
N SER A 204 -2.16 4.46 -9.93
CA SER A 204 -3.18 5.38 -10.44
C SER A 204 -4.58 5.15 -9.83
N GLY A 205 -4.79 4.03 -9.11
CA GLY A 205 -6.01 3.71 -8.38
C GLY A 205 -7.02 2.86 -9.15
N ASP A 206 -6.68 2.32 -10.32
CA ASP A 206 -7.56 1.44 -11.10
C ASP A 206 -7.29 -0.05 -10.80
N TYR A 207 -7.90 -0.55 -9.72
CA TYR A 207 -7.74 -1.95 -9.29
C TYR A 207 -8.29 -2.97 -10.28
N SER A 208 -9.32 -2.60 -11.06
CA SER A 208 -9.90 -3.51 -12.05
C SER A 208 -8.96 -3.73 -13.21
N LYS A 209 -8.35 -2.67 -13.71
CA LYS A 209 -7.36 -2.75 -14.76
C LYS A 209 -6.04 -3.37 -14.27
N THR A 210 -5.64 -3.06 -13.03
CA THR A 210 -4.47 -3.69 -12.40
C THR A 210 -4.61 -5.20 -12.44
N LEU A 211 -5.76 -5.73 -12.03
CA LEU A 211 -6.02 -7.16 -12.04
C LEU A 211 -5.90 -7.75 -13.45
N GLN A 212 -6.55 -7.14 -14.46
CA GLN A 212 -6.47 -7.60 -15.85
C GLN A 212 -5.02 -7.65 -16.38
N VAL A 213 -4.22 -6.62 -16.10
CA VAL A 213 -2.83 -6.55 -16.52
C VAL A 213 -1.97 -7.57 -15.76
N ALA A 214 -2.20 -7.72 -14.45
CA ALA A 214 -1.48 -8.68 -13.62
C ALA A 214 -1.79 -10.13 -13.98
N GLU A 215 -3.04 -10.47 -14.30
CA GLU A 215 -3.43 -11.80 -14.79
C GLU A 215 -2.71 -12.15 -16.10
N LYS A 216 -2.69 -11.23 -17.08
CA LYS A 216 -1.93 -11.42 -18.32
C LYS A 216 -0.42 -11.51 -18.08
N GLY A 217 0.08 -10.72 -17.12
CA GLY A 217 1.48 -10.77 -16.72
C GLY A 217 1.84 -12.11 -16.11
N HIS A 218 1.01 -12.63 -15.22
CA HIS A 218 1.19 -13.94 -14.61
C HIS A 218 1.09 -15.09 -15.64
N GLU A 219 0.17 -15.01 -16.60
CA GLU A 219 0.06 -15.98 -17.69
C GLU A 219 1.37 -16.05 -18.52
N ARG A 220 1.97 -14.90 -18.84
CA ARG A 220 3.19 -14.82 -19.64
C ARG A 220 4.47 -15.11 -18.84
N PHE A 221 4.49 -14.68 -17.57
CA PHE A 221 5.65 -14.76 -16.67
C PHE A 221 5.24 -15.37 -15.32
N PRO A 222 4.91 -16.68 -15.28
CA PRO A 222 4.33 -17.31 -14.10
C PRO A 222 5.26 -17.37 -12.88
N GLN A 223 6.57 -17.15 -13.07
CA GLN A 223 7.54 -17.10 -11.98
C GLN A 223 7.71 -15.69 -11.38
N ASN A 224 7.13 -14.66 -11.99
CA ASN A 224 7.20 -13.32 -11.48
C ASN A 224 6.22 -13.11 -10.33
N THR A 225 6.77 -13.03 -9.13
CA THR A 225 6.00 -12.90 -7.88
C THR A 225 5.28 -11.54 -7.74
N ASP A 226 5.70 -10.51 -8.49
CA ASP A 226 5.03 -9.22 -8.43
C ASP A 226 3.62 -9.26 -9.03
N PHE A 227 3.39 -10.04 -10.09
CA PHE A 227 2.03 -10.24 -10.61
C PHE A 227 1.13 -10.98 -9.60
N MET A 228 1.61 -12.05 -8.97
CA MET A 228 0.86 -12.76 -7.93
C MET A 228 0.51 -11.83 -6.76
N ARG A 229 1.44 -10.96 -6.38
CA ARG A 229 1.27 -9.97 -5.33
C ARG A 229 0.19 -8.93 -5.69
N LEU A 230 0.22 -8.41 -6.92
CA LEU A 230 -0.78 -7.47 -7.43
C LEU A 230 -2.18 -8.12 -7.50
N MET A 231 -2.27 -9.37 -7.97
CA MET A 231 -3.51 -10.13 -8.00
C MET A 231 -4.06 -10.32 -6.58
N MET A 232 -3.23 -10.75 -5.63
CA MET A 232 -3.62 -10.90 -4.23
C MET A 232 -4.19 -9.59 -3.65
N TYR A 233 -3.54 -8.45 -3.90
CA TYR A 233 -4.01 -7.15 -3.42
C TYR A 233 -5.37 -6.77 -4.03
N CYS A 234 -5.49 -6.90 -5.36
CA CYS A 234 -6.71 -6.55 -6.07
C CYS A 234 -7.90 -7.46 -5.70
N TYR A 235 -7.68 -8.77 -5.57
CA TYR A 235 -8.72 -9.69 -5.14
C TYR A 235 -9.16 -9.44 -3.69
N THR A 236 -8.22 -9.10 -2.79
CA THR A 236 -8.55 -8.74 -1.40
C THR A 236 -9.39 -7.46 -1.35
N ASP A 237 -9.03 -6.43 -2.12
CA ASP A 237 -9.79 -5.16 -2.16
C ASP A 237 -11.20 -5.34 -2.74
N LYS A 238 -11.36 -6.28 -3.66
CA LYS A 238 -12.66 -6.68 -4.24
C LYS A 238 -13.44 -7.68 -3.38
N GLU A 239 -12.94 -8.02 -2.19
CA GLU A 239 -13.52 -9.02 -1.28
C GLU A 239 -13.64 -10.43 -1.91
N ASN A 240 -12.90 -10.70 -2.99
CA ASN A 240 -12.78 -12.04 -3.57
C ASN A 240 -11.67 -12.82 -2.84
N TYR A 241 -11.96 -13.19 -1.61
CA TYR A 241 -10.96 -13.75 -0.70
C TYR A 241 -10.46 -15.14 -1.10
N GLU A 242 -11.23 -15.90 -1.86
CA GLU A 242 -10.79 -17.22 -2.36
C GLU A 242 -9.65 -17.07 -3.37
N GLU A 243 -9.81 -16.18 -4.36
CA GLU A 243 -8.77 -15.94 -5.36
C GLU A 243 -7.57 -15.19 -4.75
N ALA A 244 -7.83 -14.29 -3.77
CA ALA A 244 -6.76 -13.68 -2.99
C ALA A 244 -5.92 -14.73 -2.25
N LEU A 245 -6.57 -15.71 -1.63
CA LEU A 245 -5.91 -16.82 -0.92
C LEU A 245 -5.07 -17.68 -1.86
N LYS A 246 -5.60 -18.06 -3.04
CA LYS A 246 -4.84 -18.78 -4.06
C LYS A 246 -3.60 -18.02 -4.51
N SER A 247 -3.76 -16.73 -4.78
CA SER A 247 -2.64 -15.85 -5.17
C SER A 247 -1.59 -15.74 -4.07
N ALA A 248 -2.00 -15.66 -2.79
CA ALA A 248 -1.10 -15.63 -1.65
C ALA A 248 -0.29 -16.93 -1.51
N GLN A 249 -0.94 -18.08 -1.69
CA GLN A 249 -0.29 -19.39 -1.65
C GLN A 249 0.70 -19.55 -2.80
N ALA A 250 0.27 -19.25 -4.03
CA ALA A 250 1.14 -19.30 -5.20
C ALA A 250 2.36 -18.38 -5.05
N LEU A 251 2.19 -17.18 -4.49
CA LEU A 251 3.29 -16.28 -4.19
C LEU A 251 4.32 -16.92 -3.25
N LEU A 252 3.88 -17.48 -2.13
CA LEU A 252 4.79 -18.07 -1.15
C LEU A 252 5.47 -19.36 -1.66
N ASP A 253 4.77 -20.16 -2.47
CA ASP A 253 5.31 -21.38 -3.08
C ASP A 253 6.38 -21.08 -4.13
N ASN A 254 6.30 -19.93 -4.83
CA ASN A 254 7.24 -19.52 -5.86
C ASN A 254 8.44 -18.71 -5.33
N VAL A 255 8.38 -18.19 -4.10
CA VAL A 255 9.50 -17.45 -3.49
C VAL A 255 10.50 -18.42 -2.89
N THR A 256 11.61 -18.64 -3.58
CA THR A 256 12.73 -19.49 -3.11
C THR A 256 13.60 -18.80 -2.05
N ASP A 257 13.70 -17.46 -2.10
CA ASP A 257 14.43 -16.65 -1.14
C ASP A 257 13.46 -15.95 -0.18
N THR A 258 13.35 -16.43 1.04
CA THR A 258 12.46 -15.87 2.07
C THR A 258 12.73 -14.41 2.42
N ALA A 259 13.92 -13.88 2.09
CA ALA A 259 14.22 -12.45 2.25
C ALA A 259 13.39 -11.58 1.31
N LYS A 260 12.93 -12.12 0.18
CA LYS A 260 12.08 -11.42 -0.80
C LYS A 260 10.60 -11.38 -0.40
N ILE A 261 10.17 -12.18 0.57
CA ILE A 261 8.81 -12.11 1.12
C ILE A 261 8.70 -10.81 1.92
N ARG A 262 7.73 -9.99 1.58
CA ARG A 262 7.45 -8.71 2.24
C ARG A 262 6.49 -8.92 3.40
N TYR A 263 6.50 -8.03 4.42
CA TYR A 263 5.50 -8.09 5.48
C TYR A 263 4.07 -7.95 4.93
N SER A 264 3.89 -7.15 3.86
CA SER A 264 2.61 -6.99 3.17
C SER A 264 2.09 -8.28 2.55
N ASP A 265 2.96 -9.21 2.15
CA ASP A 265 2.54 -10.50 1.61
C ASP A 265 1.82 -11.33 2.68
N TYR A 266 2.37 -11.37 3.90
CA TYR A 266 1.70 -12.01 5.03
C TYR A 266 0.45 -11.26 5.48
N LEU A 267 0.47 -9.92 5.44
CA LEU A 267 -0.65 -9.09 5.84
C LEU A 267 -1.89 -9.34 4.96
N TYR A 268 -1.71 -9.30 3.63
CA TYR A 268 -2.80 -9.57 2.69
C TYR A 268 -3.24 -11.03 2.69
N TYR A 269 -2.32 -11.96 2.94
CA TYR A 269 -2.69 -13.36 3.19
C TYR A 269 -3.61 -13.45 4.42
N GLY A 270 -3.27 -12.75 5.50
CA GLY A 270 -4.12 -12.66 6.69
C GLY A 270 -5.49 -12.07 6.38
N TYR A 271 -5.57 -11.01 5.59
CA TYR A 271 -6.85 -10.42 5.17
C TYR A 271 -7.70 -11.41 4.39
N ALA A 272 -7.13 -12.16 3.44
CA ALA A 272 -7.84 -13.18 2.67
C ALA A 272 -8.41 -14.27 3.60
N LEU A 273 -7.61 -14.79 4.52
CA LEU A 273 -8.05 -15.79 5.51
C LEU A 273 -9.15 -15.24 6.43
N ASN A 274 -9.00 -14.01 6.91
CA ASN A 274 -10.00 -13.38 7.79
C ASN A 274 -11.33 -13.12 7.07
N GLY A 275 -11.28 -12.75 5.79
CA GLY A 275 -12.46 -12.60 4.94
C GLY A 275 -13.21 -13.90 4.75
N LEU A 276 -12.50 -15.03 4.64
CA LEU A 276 -13.07 -16.40 4.57
C LEU A 276 -13.52 -16.95 5.94
N GLY A 277 -13.45 -16.16 7.02
CA GLY A 277 -13.80 -16.62 8.37
C GLY A 277 -12.74 -17.50 9.05
N ARG A 278 -11.58 -17.74 8.41
CA ARG A 278 -10.43 -18.48 8.97
C ARG A 278 -9.57 -17.60 9.86
N THR A 279 -10.24 -16.94 10.81
CA THR A 279 -9.64 -15.82 11.60
C THR A 279 -8.46 -16.27 12.45
N GLN A 280 -8.48 -17.48 13.00
CA GLN A 280 -7.35 -18.00 13.79
C GLN A 280 -6.08 -18.17 12.94
N GLU A 281 -6.24 -18.61 11.69
CA GLU A 281 -5.12 -18.72 10.76
C GLU A 281 -4.64 -17.35 10.28
N ALA A 282 -5.57 -16.40 10.12
CA ALA A 282 -5.25 -15.01 9.78
C ALA A 282 -4.36 -14.35 10.85
N ILE A 283 -4.66 -14.57 12.15
CA ILE A 283 -3.83 -14.07 13.26
C ILE A 283 -2.39 -14.56 13.12
N GLY A 284 -2.18 -15.85 12.81
CA GLY A 284 -0.84 -16.37 12.58
C GLY A 284 -0.11 -15.70 11.41
N LYS A 285 -0.83 -15.25 10.37
CA LYS A 285 -0.24 -14.49 9.25
C LYS A 285 0.05 -13.05 9.63
N PHE A 286 -0.83 -12.41 10.41
CA PHE A 286 -0.58 -11.06 10.93
C PHE A 286 0.63 -11.03 11.88
N ASP A 287 0.83 -12.06 12.69
CA ASP A 287 2.02 -12.19 13.55
C ASP A 287 3.31 -12.29 12.72
N LEU A 288 3.29 -13.07 11.62
CA LEU A 288 4.41 -13.13 10.67
C LEU A 288 4.65 -11.77 9.99
N ALA A 289 3.58 -11.07 9.60
CA ALA A 289 3.68 -9.73 9.05
C ALA A 289 4.32 -8.78 10.08
N LYS A 290 3.87 -8.80 11.33
CA LYS A 290 4.40 -7.99 12.42
C LYS A 290 5.87 -8.28 12.70
N ALA A 291 6.26 -9.55 12.74
CA ALA A 291 7.66 -9.96 12.95
C ALA A 291 8.61 -9.43 11.86
N LYS A 292 8.09 -9.30 10.62
CA LYS A 292 8.87 -8.84 9.46
C LYS A 292 8.79 -7.32 9.25
N ALA A 293 7.76 -6.68 9.75
CA ALA A 293 7.55 -5.23 9.64
C ALA A 293 8.41 -4.47 10.65
N LYS A 294 9.03 -3.36 10.21
CA LYS A 294 9.67 -2.42 11.12
C LYS A 294 8.73 -1.24 11.36
N ASN A 295 8.12 -1.17 12.54
CA ASN A 295 7.25 -0.06 12.98
C ASN A 295 6.07 0.22 12.03
N VAL A 296 5.20 -0.76 11.84
CA VAL A 296 3.93 -0.63 11.13
C VAL A 296 2.76 -0.77 12.12
N PRO A 297 2.32 0.31 12.76
CA PRO A 297 1.32 0.27 13.83
C PRO A 297 -0.01 -0.37 13.42
N GLY A 298 -0.43 -0.20 12.16
CA GLY A 298 -1.69 -0.73 11.66
C GLY A 298 -1.84 -2.25 11.81
N ILE A 299 -0.74 -3.00 11.86
CA ILE A 299 -0.78 -4.46 12.05
C ILE A 299 -1.32 -4.83 13.45
N ASP A 300 -0.97 -4.07 14.48
CA ASP A 300 -1.52 -4.29 15.81
C ASP A 300 -3.03 -4.09 15.86
N ARG A 301 -3.56 -3.13 15.11
CA ARG A 301 -4.99 -2.94 14.95
C ARG A 301 -5.65 -4.11 14.22
N ASP A 302 -5.05 -4.58 13.13
CA ASP A 302 -5.58 -5.73 12.38
C ASP A 302 -5.61 -7.02 13.24
N ILE A 303 -4.58 -7.24 14.05
CA ILE A 303 -4.54 -8.34 15.03
C ILE A 303 -5.63 -8.16 16.09
N SER A 304 -5.80 -6.96 16.62
CA SER A 304 -6.84 -6.65 17.59
C SER A 304 -8.23 -6.93 17.04
N ASP A 305 -8.51 -6.47 15.82
CA ASP A 305 -9.80 -6.67 15.16
C ASP A 305 -10.07 -8.19 14.91
N ALA A 306 -9.03 -8.95 14.58
CA ALA A 306 -9.14 -10.40 14.40
C ALA A 306 -9.46 -11.12 15.73
N TYR A 307 -8.76 -10.80 16.82
CA TYR A 307 -9.07 -11.35 18.14
C TYR A 307 -10.46 -10.96 18.64
N ASN A 308 -10.87 -9.70 18.44
CA ASN A 308 -12.21 -9.23 18.75
C ASN A 308 -13.30 -10.03 18.01
N LYS A 309 -13.05 -10.38 16.73
CA LYS A 309 -13.97 -11.18 15.90
C LYS A 309 -14.20 -12.60 16.43
N ILE A 310 -13.19 -13.22 17.03
CA ILE A 310 -13.31 -14.57 17.65
C ILE A 310 -13.68 -14.52 19.13
N GLY A 311 -13.92 -13.32 19.67
CA GLY A 311 -14.31 -13.13 21.08
C GLY A 311 -13.18 -13.36 22.07
N ASP A 312 -11.93 -13.24 21.65
CA ASP A 312 -10.76 -13.20 22.53
C ASP A 312 -10.46 -11.74 22.88
N TYR A 313 -11.22 -11.25 23.86
CA TYR A 313 -11.16 -9.83 24.23
C TYR A 313 -9.87 -9.45 24.97
N ASP A 314 -9.17 -10.38 25.60
CA ASP A 314 -7.92 -10.09 26.30
C ASP A 314 -6.81 -9.72 25.32
N ASP A 315 -6.58 -10.55 24.31
CA ASP A 315 -5.60 -10.24 23.27
C ASP A 315 -6.08 -9.09 22.37
N ALA A 316 -7.38 -8.98 22.06
CA ALA A 316 -7.92 -7.85 21.32
C ALA A 316 -7.60 -6.50 22.01
N ILE A 317 -7.87 -6.39 23.31
CA ILE A 317 -7.59 -5.19 24.12
C ILE A 317 -6.08 -4.91 24.16
N LYS A 318 -5.27 -5.94 24.39
CA LYS A 318 -3.81 -5.81 24.42
C LYS A 318 -3.27 -5.19 23.13
N TYR A 319 -3.66 -5.72 21.97
CA TYR A 319 -3.18 -5.23 20.70
C TYR A 319 -3.75 -3.86 20.32
N MET A 320 -5.00 -3.55 20.68
CA MET A 320 -5.57 -2.21 20.52
C MET A 320 -4.82 -1.16 21.32
N ARG A 321 -4.43 -1.49 22.54
CA ARG A 321 -3.62 -0.60 23.41
C ARG A 321 -2.22 -0.39 22.85
N LEU A 322 -1.58 -1.42 22.29
CA LEU A 322 -0.28 -1.29 21.59
C LEU A 322 -0.40 -0.36 20.39
N TYR A 323 -1.43 -0.56 19.57
CA TYR A 323 -1.71 0.31 18.45
C TYR A 323 -1.87 1.78 18.88
N LEU A 324 -2.76 2.05 19.84
CA LEU A 324 -3.01 3.41 20.34
C LEU A 324 -1.76 4.07 20.94
N ALA A 325 -0.92 3.30 21.64
CA ALA A 325 0.32 3.80 22.21
C ALA A 325 1.40 4.12 21.16
N SER A 326 1.30 3.53 19.96
CA SER A 326 2.24 3.75 18.87
C SER A 326 1.92 5.00 18.04
N ILE A 327 0.70 5.55 18.13
CA ILE A 327 0.27 6.73 17.42
C ILE A 327 0.88 7.97 18.08
N LYS A 328 1.78 8.63 17.34
CA LYS A 328 2.47 9.86 17.79
C LYS A 328 1.84 11.12 17.23
N ASP A 329 0.94 10.99 16.25
CA ASP A 329 0.24 12.12 15.64
C ASP A 329 -0.82 12.65 16.61
N GLU A 330 -0.65 13.89 17.06
CA GLU A 330 -1.57 14.56 18.00
C GLU A 330 -2.90 14.94 17.32
N ASP A 331 -2.91 15.13 16.02
CA ASP A 331 -4.09 15.45 15.22
C ASP A 331 -4.89 14.20 14.81
N TYR A 332 -4.39 13.01 15.15
CA TYR A 332 -5.08 11.76 14.83
C TYR A 332 -6.41 11.65 15.58
N ASP A 333 -7.52 11.46 14.83
CA ASP A 333 -8.84 11.24 15.42
C ASP A 333 -8.99 9.83 16.00
N ARG A 334 -8.79 9.70 17.30
CA ARG A 334 -8.87 8.45 18.06
C ARG A 334 -10.30 8.02 18.41
N THR A 335 -11.32 8.75 18.00
CA THR A 335 -12.70 8.53 18.43
C THR A 335 -13.17 7.10 18.18
N THR A 336 -12.97 6.59 16.95
CA THR A 336 -13.39 5.24 16.56
C THR A 336 -12.61 4.17 17.31
N ASP A 337 -11.30 4.35 17.49
CA ASP A 337 -10.46 3.34 18.17
C ASP A 337 -10.76 3.29 19.67
N MET A 338 -11.02 4.44 20.29
CA MET A 338 -11.47 4.50 21.70
C MET A 338 -12.85 3.89 21.89
N TYR A 339 -13.76 4.10 20.92
CA TYR A 339 -15.06 3.42 20.92
C TYR A 339 -14.89 1.89 20.83
N ASN A 340 -14.08 1.41 19.89
CA ASN A 340 -13.80 -0.02 19.73
C ASN A 340 -13.16 -0.63 20.98
N LEU A 341 -12.18 0.06 21.58
CA LEU A 341 -11.58 -0.36 22.85
C LEU A 341 -12.61 -0.46 23.98
N GLY A 342 -13.48 0.54 24.08
CA GLY A 342 -14.59 0.53 25.03
C GLY A 342 -15.55 -0.64 24.81
N MET A 343 -15.87 -0.94 23.54
CA MET A 343 -16.72 -2.08 23.19
C MET A 343 -16.06 -3.43 23.48
N MET A 344 -14.73 -3.57 23.28
CA MET A 344 -14.00 -4.78 23.67
C MET A 344 -14.06 -5.03 25.17
N TYR A 345 -13.82 -4.02 25.98
CA TYR A 345 -13.97 -4.12 27.44
C TYR A 345 -15.41 -4.42 27.87
N PHE A 346 -16.38 -3.77 27.25
CA PHE A 346 -17.80 -4.00 27.52
C PHE A 346 -18.20 -5.44 27.18
N ARG A 347 -17.84 -5.93 25.99
CA ARG A 347 -18.10 -7.31 25.57
C ARG A 347 -17.36 -8.33 26.41
N LYS A 348 -16.15 -8.05 26.88
CA LYS A 348 -15.44 -8.91 27.84
C LYS A 348 -16.29 -9.14 29.10
N ALA A 349 -16.94 -8.09 29.62
CA ALA A 349 -17.78 -8.18 30.80
C ALA A 349 -19.18 -8.78 30.57
N THR A 350 -19.70 -8.77 29.35
CA THR A 350 -21.12 -9.09 29.05
C THR A 350 -21.30 -10.16 27.97
N GLY A 351 -20.25 -10.56 27.26
CA GLY A 351 -20.31 -11.54 26.18
C GLY A 351 -20.41 -12.99 26.67
N GLU A 352 -20.52 -13.93 25.75
CA GLU A 352 -20.71 -15.35 26.02
C GLU A 352 -19.67 -15.96 26.97
N LYS A 353 -18.41 -15.48 26.90
CA LYS A 353 -17.33 -15.98 27.77
C LYS A 353 -17.30 -15.29 29.14
N SER A 354 -18.15 -14.30 29.39
CA SER A 354 -18.14 -13.54 30.64
C SER A 354 -18.48 -14.38 31.88
N ASP A 355 -19.18 -15.50 31.72
CA ASP A 355 -19.52 -16.39 32.84
C ASP A 355 -18.29 -17.03 33.51
N SER A 356 -17.16 -17.08 32.82
CA SER A 356 -15.89 -17.54 33.39
C SER A 356 -15.17 -16.48 34.23
N LEU A 357 -15.62 -15.23 34.20
CA LEU A 357 -15.02 -14.11 34.95
C LEU A 357 -15.67 -13.93 36.32
N SER A 358 -14.88 -13.58 37.29
CA SER A 358 -15.38 -13.13 38.61
C SER A 358 -16.09 -11.79 38.50
N ASP A 359 -16.94 -11.47 39.47
CA ASP A 359 -17.64 -10.17 39.55
C ASP A 359 -16.64 -8.99 39.62
N ALA A 360 -15.48 -9.20 40.22
CA ALA A 360 -14.43 -8.20 40.31
C ALA A 360 -13.82 -7.92 38.90
N GLU A 361 -13.56 -8.97 38.12
CA GLU A 361 -13.03 -8.85 36.75
C GLU A 361 -14.05 -8.20 35.81
N LYS A 362 -15.33 -8.59 35.89
CA LYS A 362 -16.41 -7.94 35.16
C LYS A 362 -16.52 -6.46 35.48
N THR A 363 -16.48 -6.13 36.79
CA THR A 363 -16.54 -4.74 37.26
C THR A 363 -15.36 -3.93 36.74
N GLU A 364 -14.14 -4.50 36.78
CA GLU A 364 -12.96 -3.81 36.29
C GLU A 364 -13.03 -3.59 34.75
N ALA A 365 -13.48 -4.58 34.01
CA ALA A 365 -13.70 -4.41 32.56
C ALA A 365 -14.73 -3.31 32.25
N LEU A 366 -15.84 -3.24 33.00
CA LEU A 366 -16.84 -2.18 32.86
C LEU A 366 -16.29 -0.78 33.22
N LYS A 367 -15.41 -0.68 34.22
CA LYS A 367 -14.73 0.59 34.55
C LYS A 367 -13.82 1.03 33.38
N GLN A 368 -13.07 0.10 32.80
CA GLN A 368 -12.20 0.40 31.66
C GLN A 368 -13.04 0.78 30.43
N ALA A 369 -14.18 0.15 30.22
CA ALA A 369 -15.15 0.56 29.20
C ALA A 369 -15.66 1.99 29.42
N ASP A 370 -16.05 2.35 30.68
CA ASP A 370 -16.48 3.71 31.03
C ASP A 370 -15.39 4.74 30.75
N ILE A 371 -14.13 4.44 31.06
CA ILE A 371 -12.99 5.33 30.76
C ILE A 371 -12.85 5.53 29.24
N ALA A 372 -12.87 4.46 28.47
CA ALA A 372 -12.72 4.54 27.01
C ALA A 372 -13.89 5.32 26.35
N PHE A 373 -15.12 5.05 26.77
CA PHE A 373 -16.29 5.81 26.29
C PHE A 373 -16.29 7.25 26.81
N GLY A 374 -15.68 7.50 27.97
CA GLY A 374 -15.44 8.84 28.49
C GLY A 374 -14.54 9.65 27.57
N GLU A 375 -13.53 9.01 27.00
CA GLU A 375 -12.66 9.66 26.01
C GLU A 375 -13.42 9.93 24.69
N VAL A 376 -14.29 9.02 24.24
CA VAL A 376 -15.19 9.27 23.10
C VAL A 376 -16.07 10.50 23.35
N ALA A 377 -16.67 10.62 24.56
CA ALA A 377 -17.49 11.77 24.93
C ALA A 377 -16.69 13.08 25.01
N ARG A 378 -15.41 13.02 25.39
CA ARG A 378 -14.50 14.17 25.40
C ARG A 378 -14.13 14.64 23.99
N LEU A 379 -13.87 13.69 23.09
CA LEU A 379 -13.49 13.95 21.69
C LEU A 379 -14.68 14.42 20.85
N ARG A 380 -15.89 13.93 21.17
CA ARG A 380 -17.16 14.29 20.51
C ARG A 380 -18.23 14.66 21.54
N PRO A 381 -18.11 15.84 22.16
CA PRO A 381 -19.03 16.26 23.22
C PRO A 381 -20.46 16.54 22.75
N ASP A 382 -20.64 16.72 21.47
CA ASP A 382 -21.92 16.91 20.77
C ASP A 382 -22.59 15.59 20.34
N SER A 383 -21.88 14.45 20.46
CA SER A 383 -22.43 13.12 20.13
C SER A 383 -22.94 12.42 21.38
N TYR A 384 -24.13 11.84 21.28
CA TYR A 384 -24.71 11.04 22.37
C TYR A 384 -23.98 9.73 22.63
N ILE A 385 -23.23 9.20 21.65
CA ILE A 385 -22.69 7.83 21.64
C ILE A 385 -21.80 7.58 22.85
N GLY A 386 -20.83 8.46 23.13
CA GLY A 386 -19.93 8.30 24.28
C GLY A 386 -20.67 8.27 25.61
N TYR A 387 -21.63 9.18 25.81
CA TYR A 387 -22.47 9.24 27.01
C TYR A 387 -23.39 8.03 27.15
N TYR A 388 -24.00 7.59 26.07
CA TYR A 388 -24.87 6.42 26.05
C TYR A 388 -24.15 5.14 26.49
N TRP A 389 -22.97 4.86 25.93
CA TRP A 389 -22.21 3.68 26.28
C TRP A 389 -21.58 3.76 27.68
N ARG A 390 -21.22 4.96 28.15
CA ARG A 390 -20.89 5.21 29.56
C ARG A 390 -22.04 4.83 30.46
N ALA A 391 -23.24 5.27 30.11
CA ALA A 391 -24.44 4.96 30.88
C ALA A 391 -24.68 3.45 30.98
N LYS A 392 -24.54 2.72 29.88
CA LYS A 392 -24.70 1.26 29.84
C LYS A 392 -23.67 0.55 30.72
N ALA A 393 -22.39 0.92 30.66
CA ALA A 393 -21.35 0.34 31.50
C ALA A 393 -21.64 0.62 32.98
N ASN A 394 -22.04 1.84 33.32
CA ASN A 394 -22.36 2.24 34.68
C ASN A 394 -23.65 1.62 35.22
N ALA A 395 -24.65 1.33 34.36
CA ALA A 395 -25.85 0.61 34.78
C ALA A 395 -25.52 -0.84 35.19
N LEU A 396 -24.61 -1.50 34.48
CA LEU A 396 -24.16 -2.86 34.83
C LEU A 396 -23.31 -2.90 36.11
N MET A 397 -22.61 -1.82 36.42
CA MET A 397 -21.86 -1.70 37.72
C MET A 397 -22.77 -1.33 38.92
N ASP A 398 -23.99 -0.90 38.66
CA ASP A 398 -24.99 -0.51 39.68
C ASP A 398 -26.38 -1.03 39.30
N PRO A 399 -26.58 -2.37 39.16
CA PRO A 399 -27.78 -2.95 38.57
C PRO A 399 -29.07 -2.67 39.40
N GLN A 400 -28.91 -2.36 40.69
CA GLN A 400 -30.04 -1.99 41.54
C GLN A 400 -30.25 -0.47 41.63
N TYR A 401 -29.48 0.32 40.91
CA TYR A 401 -29.51 1.79 40.89
C TYR A 401 -29.34 2.43 42.26
N THR A 402 -28.66 1.75 43.19
CA THR A 402 -28.48 2.25 44.57
C THR A 402 -27.59 3.49 44.63
N ARG A 403 -26.56 3.56 43.78
CA ARG A 403 -25.67 4.72 43.62
C ARG A 403 -26.09 5.69 42.55
N GLY A 404 -26.86 5.23 41.57
CA GLY A 404 -27.34 6.04 40.41
C GLY A 404 -26.24 6.41 39.45
N LEU A 405 -25.24 5.53 39.23
CA LEU A 405 -24.03 5.79 38.44
C LEU A 405 -24.35 6.12 36.95
N SER A 406 -25.34 5.44 36.38
CA SER A 406 -25.71 5.57 34.97
C SER A 406 -26.55 6.82 34.66
N LYS A 407 -27.32 7.32 35.65
CA LYS A 407 -28.29 8.37 35.47
C LYS A 407 -27.75 9.64 34.81
N PRO A 408 -26.61 10.25 35.24
CA PRO A 408 -26.12 11.48 34.65
C PRO A 408 -25.80 11.30 33.17
N TYR A 409 -25.29 10.15 32.79
CA TYR A 409 -24.88 9.84 31.42
C TYR A 409 -26.10 9.58 30.51
N TYR A 410 -27.12 8.83 30.97
CA TYR A 410 -28.36 8.69 30.23
C TYR A 410 -29.07 10.03 30.06
N THR A 411 -29.01 10.91 31.07
CA THR A 411 -29.60 12.25 30.97
C THR A 411 -28.92 13.08 29.89
N LYS A 412 -27.56 13.05 29.85
CA LYS A 412 -26.83 13.81 28.83
C LYS A 412 -26.98 13.20 27.43
N ALA A 413 -27.01 11.89 27.30
CA ALA A 413 -27.28 11.21 26.02
C ALA A 413 -28.69 11.58 25.49
N LEU A 414 -29.71 11.57 26.39
CA LEU A 414 -31.08 11.94 26.02
C LEU A 414 -31.18 13.41 25.56
N GLU A 415 -30.51 14.32 26.27
CA GLU A 415 -30.44 15.74 25.90
C GLU A 415 -29.93 15.92 24.46
N LEU A 416 -28.79 15.26 24.16
CA LEU A 416 -28.16 15.34 22.83
C LEU A 416 -29.01 14.68 21.72
N LEU A 417 -29.69 13.56 22.05
CA LEU A 417 -30.63 12.90 21.15
C LEU A 417 -31.87 13.79 20.84
N GLU A 418 -32.41 14.46 21.86
CA GLU A 418 -33.54 15.38 21.69
C GLU A 418 -33.16 16.62 20.85
N GLN A 419 -31.90 17.10 20.95
CA GLN A 419 -31.41 18.24 20.17
C GLN A 419 -31.12 17.90 18.70
N SER A 420 -30.74 16.66 18.40
CA SER A 420 -30.33 16.21 17.06
C SER A 420 -31.45 15.48 16.30
N ASP A 421 -32.68 15.44 16.82
CA ASP A 421 -33.77 14.57 16.30
C ASP A 421 -33.31 13.12 16.13
N GLY A 422 -32.58 12.62 17.15
CA GLY A 422 -31.92 11.33 17.15
C GLY A 422 -32.91 10.16 17.10
N GLU A 423 -32.34 8.95 16.96
CA GLU A 423 -33.09 7.72 16.80
C GLU A 423 -33.98 7.41 18.02
N LYS A 424 -35.28 7.22 17.78
CA LYS A 424 -36.29 7.00 18.82
C LYS A 424 -35.97 5.84 19.76
N SER A 425 -35.38 4.79 19.27
CA SER A 425 -34.99 3.61 20.07
C SER A 425 -34.05 3.97 21.22
N TYR A 426 -33.04 4.79 20.98
CA TYR A 426 -32.11 5.25 22.01
C TYR A 426 -32.78 6.22 22.98
N MET A 427 -33.69 7.10 22.48
CA MET A 427 -34.46 8.02 23.31
C MET A 427 -35.37 7.23 24.27
N ILE A 428 -36.05 6.19 23.79
CA ILE A 428 -36.90 5.32 24.61
C ILE A 428 -36.06 4.61 25.67
N GLU A 429 -34.93 4.03 25.30
CA GLU A 429 -34.05 3.36 26.26
C GLU A 429 -33.54 4.32 27.34
N CYS A 430 -33.04 5.50 26.97
CA CYS A 430 -32.62 6.53 27.93
C CYS A 430 -33.75 6.91 28.89
N ASN A 431 -34.95 7.19 28.37
CA ASN A 431 -36.09 7.51 29.19
C ASN A 431 -36.49 6.35 30.13
N LYS A 432 -36.44 5.08 29.66
CA LYS A 432 -36.72 3.92 30.51
C LYS A 432 -35.72 3.84 31.68
N GLN A 433 -34.44 3.97 31.43
CA GLN A 433 -33.41 3.87 32.46
C GLN A 433 -33.49 5.00 33.48
N ILE A 434 -33.78 6.25 33.04
CA ILE A 434 -33.98 7.40 33.93
C ILE A 434 -35.26 7.24 34.73
N SER A 435 -36.36 6.80 34.10
CA SER A 435 -37.62 6.53 34.76
C SER A 435 -37.47 5.47 35.84
N TYR A 436 -36.79 4.35 35.52
CA TYR A 436 -36.55 3.27 36.46
C TYR A 436 -35.70 3.73 37.64
N TYR A 437 -34.65 4.53 37.42
CA TYR A 437 -33.86 5.13 38.52
C TYR A 437 -34.76 5.89 39.47
N TYR A 438 -35.67 6.77 39.01
CA TYR A 438 -36.54 7.54 39.86
C TYR A 438 -37.60 6.66 40.58
N TYR A 439 -38.07 5.61 39.90
CA TYR A 439 -38.94 4.62 40.54
C TYR A 439 -38.24 3.91 41.72
N VAL A 440 -37.03 3.43 41.54
CA VAL A 440 -36.21 2.81 42.64
C VAL A 440 -35.98 3.80 43.78
N LYS A 441 -35.72 5.06 43.45
CA LYS A 441 -35.54 6.14 44.47
C LYS A 441 -36.84 6.63 45.08
N LYS A 442 -37.99 6.04 44.71
CA LYS A 442 -39.32 6.42 45.19
C LYS A 442 -39.70 7.88 44.87
N VAL A 443 -39.12 8.46 43.82
CA VAL A 443 -39.44 9.81 43.32
C VAL A 443 -40.47 9.66 42.17
N MET A 444 -41.68 9.24 42.51
CA MET A 444 -42.72 8.84 41.58
C MET A 444 -43.09 9.92 40.54
N PRO A 445 -43.20 11.24 40.89
CA PRO A 445 -43.51 12.28 39.90
C PRO A 445 -42.52 12.34 38.73
N GLU A 446 -41.21 12.20 39.02
CA GLU A 446 -40.18 12.18 37.97
C GLU A 446 -40.21 10.86 37.17
N ALA A 447 -40.45 9.72 37.81
CA ALA A 447 -40.62 8.44 37.10
C ALA A 447 -41.73 8.51 36.07
N VAL A 448 -42.90 9.05 36.47
CA VAL A 448 -44.09 9.26 35.62
C VAL A 448 -43.78 10.23 34.45
N LYS A 449 -43.05 11.29 34.70
CA LYS A 449 -42.64 12.25 33.68
C LYS A 449 -41.88 11.59 32.53
N TYR A 450 -40.89 10.74 32.85
CA TYR A 450 -40.16 10.04 31.83
C TYR A 450 -40.93 8.89 31.19
N ALA A 451 -41.83 8.22 31.93
CA ALA A 451 -42.76 7.26 31.35
C ALA A 451 -43.72 7.87 30.30
N ARG A 452 -44.20 9.08 30.52
CA ARG A 452 -44.99 9.82 29.52
C ARG A 452 -44.18 10.20 28.28
N LYS A 453 -42.90 10.55 28.43
CA LYS A 453 -42.00 10.77 27.29
C LYS A 453 -41.85 9.49 26.46
N ILE A 454 -41.77 8.30 27.09
CA ILE A 454 -41.73 7.02 26.37
C ILE A 454 -43.01 6.83 25.55
N LEU A 455 -44.19 7.01 26.14
CA LEU A 455 -45.47 6.85 25.42
C LEU A 455 -45.69 7.87 24.31
N ALA A 456 -45.04 9.03 24.39
CA ALA A 456 -45.06 10.01 23.29
C ALA A 456 -44.24 9.51 22.07
N LEU A 457 -43.22 8.65 22.29
CA LEU A 457 -42.40 8.07 21.24
C LEU A 457 -42.92 6.71 20.77
N ASP A 458 -43.45 5.91 21.70
CA ASP A 458 -44.05 4.59 21.50
C ASP A 458 -45.31 4.45 22.39
N PRO A 459 -46.52 4.69 21.85
CA PRO A 459 -47.76 4.59 22.59
C PRO A 459 -48.06 3.19 23.13
N GLU A 460 -47.43 2.15 22.61
CA GLU A 460 -47.66 0.76 23.00
C GLU A 460 -46.64 0.23 24.00
N ASP A 461 -45.69 1.04 24.45
CA ASP A 461 -44.64 0.61 25.35
C ASP A 461 -45.22 0.05 26.68
N SER A 462 -44.97 -1.22 26.93
CA SER A 462 -45.54 -1.96 28.06
C SER A 462 -44.97 -1.50 29.42
N TYR A 463 -43.68 -1.15 29.48
CA TYR A 463 -43.03 -0.68 30.70
C TYR A 463 -43.64 0.65 31.15
N ALA A 464 -43.81 1.60 30.24
CA ALA A 464 -44.37 2.91 30.55
C ALA A 464 -45.81 2.80 30.99
N LYS A 465 -46.67 2.00 30.32
CA LYS A 465 -48.05 1.72 30.71
C LYS A 465 -48.12 1.12 32.10
N GLN A 466 -47.31 0.13 32.41
CA GLN A 466 -47.24 -0.53 33.73
C GLN A 466 -46.84 0.46 34.83
N LEU A 467 -45.83 1.28 34.60
CA LEU A 467 -45.35 2.27 35.57
C LEU A 467 -46.43 3.32 35.88
N LEU A 468 -47.15 3.84 34.88
CA LEU A 468 -48.24 4.76 35.04
C LEU A 468 -49.40 4.15 35.85
N SER A 469 -49.71 2.88 35.59
CA SER A 469 -50.73 2.14 36.36
C SER A 469 -50.34 2.02 37.85
N ILE A 470 -49.09 1.66 38.14
CA ILE A 470 -48.55 1.54 39.51
C ILE A 470 -48.59 2.91 40.22
N ALA A 471 -48.32 3.99 39.49
CA ALA A 471 -48.34 5.34 40.01
C ALA A 471 -49.77 5.93 40.20
N GLY A 472 -50.81 5.22 39.79
CA GLY A 472 -52.17 5.76 39.76
C GLY A 472 -52.34 6.96 38.83
N ALA A 473 -51.43 7.13 37.87
CA ALA A 473 -51.46 8.26 36.94
C ALA A 473 -52.14 7.80 35.65
N LYS A 474 -53.22 8.56 35.26
CA LYS A 474 -53.86 8.39 33.96
C LYS A 474 -53.10 9.10 32.85
#